data_d5a23a92fa8e60bfff94517090bca9d6
#
_entry.id   d5a23a92fa8e60bfff94517090bca9d6
#
_cell.length_a   1.000
_cell.length_b   1.000
_cell.length_c   1.000
_cell.angle_alpha   90.00
_cell.angle_beta   90.00
_cell.angle_gamma   90.00
#
_symmetry.space_group_name_H-M   'P 1'
#
loop_
_entity.id
_entity.type
_entity.pdbx_description
1 polymer ?
#
loop_
_entity_poly.entity_id
_entity_poly.type
_entity_poly.pdbx_seq_one_letter_code
_entity_poly.pdbx_strand_id
1 'polypeptide(L)'
;MAEKRMFTQKIIDSDAFLEMPLSAQALYFHLNMRADDDGFVNNPKRVTKLVSASEDDLKILLLKRFIIGFESGVIVIKHWRMHNTLKLDRYHPTDYQDEFRQLGIKDNKAYTDHPEKLLPASGSSLEPEWNQNGTRE
;
A
#
# COMPACT_ATOMS: atom_id res chain seq x y z
N MET A 1 -4.29 -16.78 0.66
CA MET A 1 -4.64 -15.35 0.73
C MET A 1 -5.75 -15.13 1.75
N ALA A 2 -5.66 -14.09 2.53
CA ALA A 2 -6.68 -13.81 3.53
C ALA A 2 -7.98 -13.36 2.86
N GLU A 3 -9.11 -13.75 3.41
CA GLU A 3 -10.43 -13.34 2.91
C GLU A 3 -10.87 -12.01 3.49
N LYS A 4 -10.22 -11.58 4.56
CA LYS A 4 -10.58 -10.35 5.27
C LYS A 4 -9.40 -9.39 5.28
N ARG A 5 -9.71 -8.10 5.24
CA ARG A 5 -8.70 -7.05 5.39
C ARG A 5 -9.18 -6.07 6.45
N MET A 6 -8.22 -5.45 7.11
CA MET A 6 -8.49 -4.47 8.15
C MET A 6 -8.23 -3.06 7.62
N PHE A 7 -8.88 -2.08 8.23
CA PHE A 7 -8.68 -0.67 7.91
C PHE A 7 -8.54 0.12 9.21
N THR A 8 -7.60 1.06 9.23
CA THR A 8 -7.45 1.93 10.39
C THR A 8 -8.26 3.20 10.21
N GLN A 9 -9.00 3.58 11.22
CA GLN A 9 -9.77 4.83 11.21
C GLN A 9 -8.88 6.04 10.96
N LYS A 10 -7.64 5.99 11.40
CA LYS A 10 -6.69 7.09 11.22
C LYS A 10 -6.60 7.53 9.75
N ILE A 11 -6.67 6.58 8.81
CA ILE A 11 -6.60 6.89 7.37
C ILE A 11 -8.00 7.14 6.82
N ILE A 12 -8.97 6.26 7.14
CA ILE A 12 -10.30 6.30 6.56
C ILE A 12 -11.07 7.55 6.99
N ASP A 13 -10.81 8.06 8.19
CA ASP A 13 -11.46 9.26 8.70
C ASP A 13 -10.61 10.51 8.52
N SER A 14 -9.47 10.42 7.81
CA SER A 14 -8.65 11.60 7.54
C SER A 14 -9.39 12.56 6.60
N ASP A 15 -9.10 13.85 6.73
CA ASP A 15 -9.69 14.86 5.85
C ASP A 15 -9.39 14.57 4.40
N ALA A 16 -8.16 14.19 4.10
CA ALA A 16 -7.74 13.90 2.73
C ALA A 16 -8.57 12.77 2.12
N PHE A 17 -8.86 11.72 2.91
CA PHE A 17 -9.65 10.61 2.42
C PHE A 17 -11.13 11.00 2.21
N LEU A 18 -11.69 11.70 3.20
CA LEU A 18 -13.11 12.06 3.16
C LEU A 18 -13.42 13.14 2.13
N GLU A 19 -12.43 13.92 1.71
CA GLU A 19 -12.59 14.91 0.65
C GLU A 19 -12.70 14.30 -0.74
N MET A 20 -12.31 13.04 -0.91
CA MET A 20 -12.42 12.39 -2.20
C MET A 20 -13.87 12.06 -2.54
N PRO A 21 -14.22 12.00 -3.84
CA PRO A 21 -15.54 11.50 -4.23
C PRO A 21 -15.79 10.11 -3.64
N LEU A 22 -17.05 9.81 -3.33
CA LEU A 22 -17.39 8.50 -2.79
C LEU A 22 -16.94 7.36 -3.71
N SER A 23 -16.98 7.57 -5.02
CA SER A 23 -16.53 6.57 -5.97
C SER A 23 -15.03 6.26 -5.82
N ALA A 24 -14.21 7.27 -5.56
CA ALA A 24 -12.78 7.07 -5.32
C ALA A 24 -12.56 6.36 -3.99
N GLN A 25 -13.31 6.75 -2.96
CA GLN A 25 -13.25 6.06 -1.66
C GLN A 25 -13.63 4.58 -1.80
N ALA A 26 -14.71 4.30 -2.53
CA ALA A 26 -15.15 2.93 -2.75
C ALA A 26 -14.09 2.13 -3.51
N LEU A 27 -13.49 2.73 -4.54
CA LEU A 27 -12.44 2.08 -5.31
C LEU A 27 -11.25 1.72 -4.41
N TYR A 28 -10.89 2.59 -3.49
CA TYR A 28 -9.82 2.34 -2.53
C TYR A 28 -10.09 1.04 -1.73
N PHE A 29 -11.30 0.90 -1.21
CA PHE A 29 -11.66 -0.30 -0.45
C PHE A 29 -11.61 -1.56 -1.33
N HIS A 30 -12.07 -1.47 -2.57
CA HIS A 30 -12.05 -2.60 -3.49
C HIS A 30 -10.62 -3.01 -3.87
N LEU A 31 -9.73 -2.03 -4.05
CA LEU A 31 -8.33 -2.33 -4.33
C LEU A 31 -7.68 -3.03 -3.14
N ASN A 32 -7.96 -2.54 -1.93
CA ASN A 32 -7.43 -3.16 -0.71
C ASN A 32 -7.87 -4.62 -0.57
N MET A 33 -9.13 -4.91 -0.88
CA MET A 33 -9.65 -6.27 -0.77
C MET A 33 -9.01 -7.25 -1.74
N ARG A 34 -8.47 -6.74 -2.84
CA ARG A 34 -7.87 -7.57 -3.90
C ARG A 34 -6.34 -7.53 -3.90
N ALA A 35 -5.76 -6.86 -2.89
CA ALA A 35 -4.31 -6.77 -2.76
C ALA A 35 -3.74 -8.05 -2.16
N ASP A 36 -2.46 -8.31 -2.47
CA ASP A 36 -1.74 -9.41 -1.84
C ASP A 36 -1.34 -9.04 -0.41
N ASP A 37 -0.58 -9.92 0.25
CA ASP A 37 -0.25 -9.73 1.67
C ASP A 37 0.69 -8.54 1.93
N ASP A 38 1.30 -8.00 0.90
CA ASP A 38 2.13 -6.80 1.00
C ASP A 38 1.44 -5.55 0.44
N GLY A 39 0.20 -5.68 -0.01
CA GLY A 39 -0.59 -4.54 -0.46
C GLY A 39 -0.50 -4.24 -1.95
N PHE A 40 0.04 -5.14 -2.75
CA PHE A 40 0.20 -4.95 -4.19
C PHE A 40 -1.04 -5.43 -4.97
N VAL A 41 -1.42 -4.66 -5.98
CA VAL A 41 -2.51 -5.02 -6.91
C VAL A 41 -1.95 -4.96 -8.31
N ASN A 42 -2.03 -6.06 -9.06
CA ASN A 42 -1.40 -6.14 -10.39
C ASN A 42 -2.25 -5.55 -11.51
N ASN A 43 -3.54 -5.40 -11.30
CA ASN A 43 -4.45 -4.97 -12.37
C ASN A 43 -5.47 -3.94 -11.89
N PRO A 44 -5.00 -2.77 -11.41
CA PRO A 44 -5.90 -1.77 -10.85
C PRO A 44 -6.95 -1.28 -11.84
N LYS A 45 -6.62 -1.19 -13.12
CA LYS A 45 -7.58 -0.76 -14.15
C LYS A 45 -8.72 -1.75 -14.30
N ARG A 46 -8.42 -3.03 -14.21
CA ARG A 46 -9.46 -4.07 -14.29
C ARG A 46 -10.40 -3.99 -13.09
N VAL A 47 -9.83 -3.80 -11.90
CA VAL A 47 -10.65 -3.64 -10.68
C VAL A 47 -11.56 -2.42 -10.84
N THR A 48 -11.01 -1.31 -11.34
CA THR A 48 -11.77 -0.08 -11.57
C THR A 48 -12.99 -0.35 -12.44
N LYS A 49 -12.82 -1.09 -13.53
CA LYS A 49 -13.94 -1.44 -14.41
C LYS A 49 -14.93 -2.38 -13.73
N LEU A 50 -14.43 -3.38 -13.01
CA LEU A 50 -15.29 -4.36 -12.34
C LEU A 50 -16.26 -3.72 -11.35
N VAL A 51 -15.82 -2.69 -10.66
CA VAL A 51 -16.64 -2.05 -9.62
C VAL A 51 -17.35 -0.80 -10.13
N SER A 52 -17.30 -0.55 -11.43
CA SER A 52 -17.96 0.58 -12.08
C SER A 52 -17.44 1.94 -11.60
N ALA A 53 -16.19 2.00 -11.19
CA ALA A 53 -15.52 3.26 -10.89
C ALA A 53 -14.94 3.82 -12.19
N SER A 54 -14.48 5.08 -12.16
CA SER A 54 -13.92 5.72 -13.33
C SER A 54 -12.39 5.74 -13.27
N GLU A 55 -11.75 5.98 -14.43
CA GLU A 55 -10.31 6.18 -14.45
C GLU A 55 -9.91 7.42 -13.63
N ASP A 56 -10.79 8.43 -13.56
CA ASP A 56 -10.53 9.61 -12.73
C ASP A 56 -10.44 9.24 -11.25
N ASP A 57 -11.26 8.30 -10.80
CA ASP A 57 -11.19 7.82 -9.42
C ASP A 57 -9.82 7.21 -9.12
N LEU A 58 -9.30 6.42 -10.06
CA LEU A 58 -7.98 5.83 -9.91
C LEU A 58 -6.89 6.90 -9.89
N LYS A 59 -7.01 7.92 -10.76
CA LYS A 59 -6.07 9.02 -10.81
C LYS A 59 -6.07 9.83 -9.52
N ILE A 60 -7.24 10.04 -8.92
CA ILE A 60 -7.36 10.75 -7.64
C ILE A 60 -6.59 10.01 -6.55
N LEU A 61 -6.74 8.69 -6.49
CA LEU A 61 -6.01 7.89 -5.51
C LEU A 61 -4.50 8.01 -5.69
N LEU A 62 -4.03 8.00 -6.94
CA LEU A 62 -2.61 8.17 -7.25
C LEU A 62 -2.13 9.56 -6.87
N LEU A 63 -2.86 10.60 -7.24
CA LEU A 63 -2.46 11.99 -6.99
C LEU A 63 -2.46 12.31 -5.50
N LYS A 64 -3.44 11.82 -4.77
CA LYS A 64 -3.51 12.03 -3.32
C LYS A 64 -2.62 11.08 -2.53
N ARG A 65 -1.92 10.20 -3.23
CA ARG A 65 -0.93 9.31 -2.64
C ARG A 65 -1.51 8.27 -1.67
N PHE A 66 -2.74 7.84 -1.92
CA PHE A 66 -3.29 6.69 -1.20
C PHE A 66 -2.81 5.38 -1.80
N ILE A 67 -2.43 5.42 -3.08
CA ILE A 67 -1.77 4.29 -3.74
C ILE A 67 -0.52 4.82 -4.44
N ILE A 68 0.44 3.94 -4.65
CA ILE A 68 1.69 4.26 -5.35
C ILE A 68 1.75 3.41 -6.60
N GLY A 69 1.95 4.04 -7.76
CA GLY A 69 2.03 3.32 -9.04
C GLY A 69 3.46 3.06 -9.47
N PHE A 70 3.63 2.01 -10.24
CA PHE A 70 4.93 1.61 -10.82
C PHE A 70 4.80 1.55 -12.34
N GLU A 71 5.95 1.62 -13.03
CA GLU A 71 5.97 1.56 -14.49
C GLU A 71 5.35 0.29 -15.04
N SER A 72 5.43 -0.81 -14.29
CA SER A 72 4.85 -2.09 -14.68
C SER A 72 3.32 -2.09 -14.71
N GLY A 73 2.69 -1.04 -14.19
CA GLY A 73 1.23 -0.98 -14.06
C GLY A 73 0.71 -1.51 -12.74
N VAL A 74 1.58 -2.10 -11.94
CA VAL A 74 1.25 -2.56 -10.59
C VAL A 74 1.13 -1.35 -9.67
N ILE A 75 0.22 -1.42 -8.70
CA ILE A 75 0.13 -0.41 -7.65
C ILE A 75 0.30 -1.08 -6.29
N VAL A 76 0.64 -0.27 -5.28
CA VAL A 76 0.68 -0.73 -3.90
C VAL A 76 -0.14 0.23 -3.03
N ILE A 77 -0.80 -0.32 -2.03
CA ILE A 77 -1.55 0.48 -1.06
C ILE A 77 -0.54 1.12 -0.09
N LYS A 78 -0.42 2.44 -0.14
CA LYS A 78 0.60 3.15 0.64
C LYS A 78 0.51 2.87 2.14
N HIS A 79 -0.70 2.82 2.68
CA HIS A 79 -0.93 2.65 4.13
C HIS A 79 -1.21 1.21 4.51
N TRP A 80 -0.79 0.26 3.67
CA TRP A 80 -1.10 -1.16 3.86
C TRP A 80 -0.73 -1.69 5.24
N ARG A 81 0.48 -1.41 5.70
CA ARG A 81 0.95 -1.93 6.99
C ARG A 81 0.33 -1.22 8.17
N MET A 82 -0.29 -0.05 7.93
CA MET A 82 -1.08 0.63 8.96
C MET A 82 -2.45 -0.03 9.08
N HIS A 83 -3.00 -0.49 7.96
CA HIS A 83 -4.30 -1.14 7.93
C HIS A 83 -4.26 -2.58 8.44
N ASN A 84 -3.22 -3.31 8.09
CA ASN A 84 -3.19 -4.77 8.27
C ASN A 84 -2.01 -5.21 9.11
N THR A 85 -2.28 -6.14 10.03
CA THR A 85 -1.25 -6.82 10.80
C THR A 85 -0.92 -8.13 10.09
N LEU A 86 0.35 -8.34 9.77
CA LEU A 86 0.79 -9.56 9.11
C LEU A 86 1.10 -10.62 10.15
N LYS A 87 0.55 -11.81 9.96
CA LYS A 87 0.86 -12.97 10.78
C LYS A 87 1.87 -13.81 10.02
N LEU A 88 3.04 -14.00 10.60
CA LEU A 88 4.16 -14.65 9.91
C LEU A 88 3.84 -16.05 9.41
N ASP A 89 3.02 -16.79 10.15
CA ASP A 89 2.66 -18.16 9.78
C ASP A 89 1.75 -18.23 8.55
N ARG A 90 1.12 -17.12 8.19
CA ARG A 90 0.20 -17.05 7.04
C ARG A 90 0.68 -16.10 5.96
N TYR A 91 1.79 -15.43 6.22
CA TYR A 91 2.30 -14.41 5.32
C TYR A 91 2.87 -15.03 4.06
N HIS A 92 2.43 -14.54 2.92
CA HIS A 92 2.97 -14.91 1.63
C HIS A 92 3.59 -13.65 0.99
N PRO A 93 4.93 -13.62 0.80
CA PRO A 93 5.57 -12.44 0.20
C PRO A 93 5.00 -12.14 -1.18
N THR A 94 4.95 -10.86 -1.52
CA THR A 94 4.47 -10.43 -2.82
C THR A 94 5.31 -11.03 -3.94
N ASP A 95 4.68 -11.31 -5.09
CA ASP A 95 5.39 -11.71 -6.30
C ASP A 95 6.09 -10.53 -6.96
N TYR A 96 5.75 -9.29 -6.58
CA TYR A 96 6.26 -8.08 -7.20
C TYR A 96 7.49 -7.57 -6.46
N GLN A 97 8.54 -8.41 -6.43
CA GLN A 97 9.75 -8.11 -5.66
C GLN A 97 10.54 -6.93 -6.22
N ASP A 98 10.54 -6.73 -7.53
CA ASP A 98 11.23 -5.59 -8.13
C ASP A 98 10.61 -4.27 -7.67
N GLU A 99 9.28 -4.22 -7.63
CA GLU A 99 8.54 -3.06 -7.15
C GLU A 99 8.74 -2.88 -5.65
N PHE A 100 8.67 -3.99 -4.91
CA PHE A 100 8.82 -3.95 -3.46
C PHE A 100 10.18 -3.38 -3.05
N ARG A 101 11.25 -3.72 -3.80
CA ARG A 101 12.60 -3.22 -3.51
C ARG A 101 12.74 -1.72 -3.71
N GLN A 102 11.84 -1.10 -4.49
CA GLN A 102 11.85 0.34 -4.71
C GLN A 102 11.24 1.11 -3.54
N LEU A 103 10.61 0.42 -2.62
CA LEU A 103 9.90 1.03 -1.51
C LEU A 103 10.74 1.02 -0.23
N GLY A 104 10.52 2.05 0.59
CA GLY A 104 10.95 2.05 1.98
C GLY A 104 9.74 2.03 2.88
N ILE A 105 9.94 1.80 4.15
CA ILE A 105 8.88 1.81 5.16
C ILE A 105 9.20 2.92 6.15
N LYS A 106 8.26 3.85 6.30
CA LYS A 106 8.42 4.99 7.21
C LYS A 106 8.14 4.55 8.65
N ASP A 107 8.50 5.41 9.59
CA ASP A 107 8.29 5.15 11.02
C ASP A 107 6.81 4.89 11.34
N ASN A 108 5.91 5.57 10.63
CA ASN A 108 4.47 5.36 10.80
C ASN A 108 3.95 4.12 10.06
N LYS A 109 4.86 3.33 9.48
CA LYS A 109 4.59 2.09 8.72
C LYS A 109 4.03 2.30 7.33
N ALA A 110 3.89 3.54 6.87
CA ALA A 110 3.48 3.79 5.48
C ALA A 110 4.64 3.47 4.53
N TYR A 111 4.31 2.99 3.33
CA TYR A 111 5.31 2.82 2.28
C TYR A 111 5.71 4.19 1.72
N THR A 112 6.93 4.28 1.22
CA THR A 112 7.37 5.44 0.46
C THR A 112 8.12 4.98 -0.78
N ASP A 113 7.88 5.66 -1.91
CA ASP A 113 8.63 5.43 -3.15
C ASP A 113 9.89 6.32 -3.22
N HIS A 114 10.18 7.01 -2.12
CA HIS A 114 11.40 7.82 -1.98
C HIS A 114 12.19 7.35 -0.77
N PRO A 115 12.70 6.09 -0.78
CA PRO A 115 13.42 5.55 0.38
C PRO A 115 14.68 6.33 0.70
N GLU A 116 15.25 7.05 -0.28
CA GLU A 116 16.44 7.89 -0.06
C GLU A 116 16.14 9.06 0.88
N LYS A 117 14.86 9.40 1.07
CA LYS A 117 14.46 10.48 1.99
C LYS A 117 14.26 10.00 3.42
N LEU A 118 14.37 8.69 3.65
CA LEU A 118 14.27 8.17 5.01
C LEU A 118 15.54 8.53 5.76
N LEU A 119 15.36 8.99 7.00
CA LEU A 119 16.52 9.25 7.85
C LEU A 119 17.18 7.92 8.20
N PRO A 120 18.51 7.87 8.19
CA PRO A 120 19.18 6.66 8.67
C PRO A 120 18.72 6.38 10.09
N ALA A 121 18.50 5.10 10.37
CA ALA A 121 18.09 4.71 11.71
C ALA A 121 19.09 5.30 12.68
N SER A 122 18.62 6.19 13.52
CA SER A 122 19.50 6.80 14.49
C SER A 122 19.85 5.74 15.50
N GLY A 123 20.92 5.29 15.31
CA GLY A 123 21.24 4.07 15.92
C GLY A 123 20.61 2.94 15.20
N SER A 124 20.27 3.22 14.73
CA SER A 124 19.80 2.41 14.25
C SER A 124 19.65 1.65 13.45
N SER A 125 19.57 1.59 13.35
CA SER A 125 19.22 1.05 12.67
C SER A 125 18.98 0.16 12.11
N LEU A 126 19.36 -0.01 11.98
CA LEU A 126 18.88 -0.52 11.30
C LEU A 126 18.54 -1.71 11.17
N GLU A 127 18.23 -1.91 10.78
CA GLU A 127 17.66 -2.55 10.64
C GLU A 127 17.14 -3.27 10.35
N PRO A 128 17.22 -3.55 10.30
CA PRO A 128 16.66 -3.94 10.04
C PRO A 128 16.14 -4.71 9.80
N GLU A 129 16.11 -4.72 9.60
CA GLU A 129 15.69 -4.95 9.46
C GLU A 129 15.20 -5.62 9.07
N TRP A 130 15.27 -5.83 8.82
CA TRP A 130 14.90 -6.00 8.54
C TRP A 130 14.72 -6.64 8.31
N ASN A 131 14.89 -6.81 8.01
CA ASN A 131 14.91 -6.91 7.99
C ASN A 131 14.60 -7.69 7.97
N GLN A 132 14.57 -7.78 7.59
CA GLN A 132 14.49 -7.95 7.75
C GLN A 132 14.14 -8.45 7.73
N ASN A 133 14.07 -8.61 7.25
CA ASN A 133 14.00 -8.67 7.31
C ASN A 133 13.80 -8.77 7.12
N GLY A 134 14.00 -8.94 6.61
CA GLY A 134 14.00 -8.40 6.56
C GLY A 134 14.10 -8.48 6.22
N THR A 135 14.31 -8.38 5.94
CA THR A 135 14.68 -7.92 5.93
C THR A 135 14.79 -7.79 5.88
N ARG A 136 14.75 -7.47 5.46
CA ARG A 136 15.14 -6.86 5.59
C ARG A 136 15.13 -6.69 5.75
N GLU A 137 15.30 -6.85 5.25
CA GLU A 137 15.62 -6.31 5.56
C GLU A 137 15.54 -6.14 5.63
#